data_f11fa0e5e7c2faf58e5e6944885abb6b
#
_entry.id   f11fa0e5e7c2faf58e5e6944885abb6b
#
_cell.length_a   1.000
_cell.length_b   1.000
_cell.length_c   1.000
_cell.angle_alpha   90.00
_cell.angle_beta   90.00
_cell.angle_gamma   90.00
#
_symmetry.space_group_name_H-M   'P 1'
#
loop_
_entity.id
_entity.type
_entity.pdbx_description
1 polymer ?
#
loop_
_entity_poly.entity_id
_entity_poly.type
_entity_poly.pdbx_seq_one_letter_code
_entity_poly.pdbx_strand_id
1 'polypeptide(L)'
;MLFRQLEYFVAVAQERHFARAAEKCFVSQPALSAAIAKLERELNVTLINRGHSFEGLTPEGERLVVWAKRILAEHDAFKSEVHAVRSGITGMLRLGTVPTASTTASLVLSAFCSAHPLAKVHILSRLSGTELYRRLREFELDAAIVHAAPDEAHDVNLVPLYEEHYVLLSPADMLGSGASTMTWPEAAQLPLALLTPEMRDRQIIDKAFADHAIEVTPQVETDSVASLFAQVAAGNWACIVPHTWLWTSPLGREVRAVEMVDPVLKADVALATNSAGPGSPIARALASSAAQLSLDEFFDAQLSRITHG
;
A
#
# COMPACT_ATOMS: atom_id res chain seq x y z
N MET A 1 -29.39 -17.78 8.43
CA MET A 1 -28.46 -16.69 8.09
C MET A 1 -28.46 -16.43 6.59
N LEU A 2 -28.58 -15.18 6.15
CA LEU A 2 -28.56 -14.75 4.75
C LEU A 2 -27.34 -13.84 4.52
N PHE A 3 -26.76 -13.86 3.32
CA PHE A 3 -25.63 -12.97 2.96
C PHE A 3 -25.96 -11.48 3.21
N ARG A 4 -27.18 -11.04 2.87
CA ARG A 4 -27.62 -9.66 3.14
C ARG A 4 -27.56 -9.24 4.62
N GLN A 5 -27.78 -10.17 5.55
CA GLN A 5 -27.67 -9.87 6.98
C GLN A 5 -26.21 -9.59 7.36
N LEU A 6 -25.25 -10.35 6.77
CA LEU A 6 -23.83 -10.10 6.94
C LEU A 6 -23.39 -8.77 6.29
N GLU A 7 -23.89 -8.47 5.06
CA GLU A 7 -23.65 -7.19 4.38
C GLU A 7 -24.08 -6.01 5.27
N TYR A 8 -25.27 -6.06 5.86
CA TYR A 8 -25.78 -5.01 6.72
C TYR A 8 -24.99 -4.87 8.02
N PHE A 9 -24.62 -6.00 8.61
CA PHE A 9 -23.76 -5.99 9.82
C PHE A 9 -22.40 -5.36 9.53
N VAL A 10 -21.73 -5.77 8.45
CA VAL A 10 -20.45 -5.19 8.03
C VAL A 10 -20.59 -3.70 7.70
N ALA A 11 -21.67 -3.29 7.01
CA ALA A 11 -21.92 -1.89 6.69
C ALA A 11 -22.08 -1.04 7.96
N VAL A 12 -22.81 -1.52 8.99
CA VAL A 12 -22.94 -0.78 10.26
C VAL A 12 -21.60 -0.71 11.00
N ALA A 13 -20.83 -1.78 11.01
CA ALA A 13 -19.50 -1.80 11.61
C ALA A 13 -18.55 -0.78 10.99
N GLN A 14 -18.59 -0.63 9.65
CA GLN A 14 -17.77 0.33 8.90
C GLN A 14 -18.24 1.78 9.08
N GLU A 15 -19.55 2.02 8.89
CA GLU A 15 -20.11 3.38 8.94
C GLU A 15 -20.26 3.92 10.36
N ARG A 16 -20.25 3.03 11.36
CA ARG A 16 -20.51 3.37 12.78
C ARG A 16 -21.79 4.20 12.95
N HIS A 17 -22.76 3.99 12.04
CA HIS A 17 -24.00 4.75 12.00
C HIS A 17 -25.07 4.01 11.20
N PHE A 18 -26.21 3.66 11.82
CA PHE A 18 -27.25 2.86 11.20
C PHE A 18 -27.87 3.51 9.94
N ALA A 19 -28.12 4.84 9.97
CA ALA A 19 -28.73 5.51 8.83
C ALA A 19 -27.76 5.54 7.63
N ARG A 20 -26.48 5.88 7.81
CA ARG A 20 -25.47 5.86 6.74
C ARG A 20 -25.27 4.45 6.17
N ALA A 21 -25.25 3.44 7.05
CA ALA A 21 -25.16 2.05 6.60
C ALA A 21 -26.38 1.64 5.77
N ALA A 22 -27.59 2.09 6.15
CA ALA A 22 -28.80 1.82 5.40
C ALA A 22 -28.81 2.51 4.03
N GLU A 23 -28.38 3.75 3.93
CA GLU A 23 -28.17 4.47 2.67
C GLU A 23 -27.18 3.73 1.76
N LYS A 24 -26.03 3.32 2.30
CA LYS A 24 -25.00 2.55 1.57
C LYS A 24 -25.54 1.21 1.05
N CYS A 25 -26.41 0.57 1.80
CA CYS A 25 -27.04 -0.70 1.43
C CYS A 25 -28.33 -0.53 0.60
N PHE A 26 -28.73 0.70 0.27
CA PHE A 26 -29.97 1.02 -0.48
C PHE A 26 -31.23 0.45 0.17
N VAL A 27 -31.34 0.55 1.50
CA VAL A 27 -32.51 0.09 2.27
C VAL A 27 -32.91 1.14 3.33
N SER A 28 -34.10 0.95 3.92
CA SER A 28 -34.49 1.78 5.05
C SER A 28 -33.75 1.34 6.32
N GLN A 29 -33.46 2.31 7.22
CA GLN A 29 -32.82 2.02 8.50
C GLN A 29 -33.59 0.99 9.34
N PRO A 30 -34.95 1.01 9.44
CA PRO A 30 -35.70 -0.04 10.14
C PRO A 30 -35.50 -1.42 9.53
N ALA A 31 -35.46 -1.55 8.21
CA ALA A 31 -35.24 -2.83 7.54
C ALA A 31 -33.85 -3.39 7.82
N LEU A 32 -32.81 -2.54 7.75
CA LEU A 32 -31.44 -2.91 8.10
C LEU A 32 -31.34 -3.35 9.55
N SER A 33 -31.90 -2.56 10.49
CA SER A 33 -31.87 -2.87 11.93
C SER A 33 -32.59 -4.18 12.24
N ALA A 34 -33.76 -4.44 11.64
CA ALA A 34 -34.52 -5.68 11.79
C ALA A 34 -33.73 -6.90 11.27
N ALA A 35 -33.04 -6.76 10.14
CA ALA A 35 -32.23 -7.83 9.56
C ALA A 35 -31.04 -8.19 10.48
N ILE A 36 -30.35 -7.19 11.06
CA ILE A 36 -29.27 -7.41 12.03
C ILE A 36 -29.81 -8.06 13.31
N ALA A 37 -30.94 -7.58 13.84
CA ALA A 37 -31.57 -8.19 15.02
C ALA A 37 -32.00 -9.64 14.76
N LYS A 38 -32.37 -9.98 13.52
CA LYS A 38 -32.64 -11.37 13.11
C LYS A 38 -31.36 -12.20 13.10
N LEU A 39 -30.24 -11.65 12.59
CA LEU A 39 -28.92 -12.30 12.60
C LEU A 39 -28.47 -12.61 14.04
N GLU A 40 -28.55 -11.63 14.95
CA GLU A 40 -28.21 -11.78 16.36
C GLU A 40 -29.03 -12.90 17.03
N ARG A 41 -30.33 -12.96 16.75
CA ARG A 41 -31.18 -14.03 17.27
C ARG A 41 -30.84 -15.40 16.70
N GLU A 42 -30.54 -15.51 15.40
CA GLU A 42 -30.17 -16.77 14.77
C GLU A 42 -28.81 -17.30 15.30
N LEU A 43 -27.88 -16.40 15.61
CA LEU A 43 -26.58 -16.73 16.18
C LEU A 43 -26.59 -16.83 17.71
N ASN A 44 -27.70 -16.42 18.33
CA ASN A 44 -27.85 -16.30 19.80
C ASN A 44 -26.72 -15.46 20.44
N VAL A 45 -26.38 -14.34 19.79
CA VAL A 45 -25.32 -13.43 20.24
C VAL A 45 -25.68 -12.00 19.88
N THR A 46 -25.34 -11.05 20.76
CA THR A 46 -25.44 -9.62 20.46
C THR A 46 -24.14 -9.17 19.76
N LEU A 47 -24.27 -8.52 18.60
CA LEU A 47 -23.15 -8.06 17.80
C LEU A 47 -22.87 -6.57 17.95
N ILE A 48 -23.93 -5.79 18.23
CA ILE A 48 -23.86 -4.33 18.28
C ILE A 48 -24.42 -3.83 19.61
N ASN A 49 -23.65 -3.01 20.30
CA ASN A 49 -24.11 -2.27 21.45
C ASN A 49 -25.07 -1.16 20.99
N ARG A 50 -26.32 -1.23 21.44
CA ARG A 50 -27.40 -0.33 21.03
C ARG A 50 -27.85 0.50 22.21
N GLY A 51 -27.67 1.83 22.12
CA GLY A 51 -28.37 2.80 22.93
C GLY A 51 -29.35 3.60 22.07
N HIS A 52 -29.34 4.92 22.21
CA HIS A 52 -30.07 5.82 21.29
C HIS A 52 -29.44 5.87 19.88
N SER A 53 -28.18 5.41 19.73
CA SER A 53 -27.41 5.36 18.49
C SER A 53 -26.49 4.14 18.48
N PHE A 54 -25.59 4.05 17.52
CA PHE A 54 -24.49 3.07 17.50
C PHE A 54 -23.46 3.42 18.59
N GLU A 55 -23.27 2.52 19.55
CA GLU A 55 -22.32 2.68 20.67
C GLU A 55 -21.06 1.83 20.51
N GLY A 56 -20.97 1.06 19.43
CA GLY A 56 -19.83 0.18 19.15
C GLY A 56 -20.27 -1.25 18.87
N LEU A 57 -19.31 -2.09 18.52
CA LEU A 57 -19.50 -3.53 18.45
C LEU A 57 -19.32 -4.14 19.84
N THR A 58 -19.95 -5.29 20.08
CA THR A 58 -19.64 -6.12 21.24
C THR A 58 -18.29 -6.84 21.00
N PRO A 59 -17.64 -7.42 22.04
CA PRO A 59 -16.47 -8.27 21.82
C PRO A 59 -16.71 -9.41 20.83
N GLU A 60 -17.90 -9.98 20.83
CA GLU A 60 -18.34 -10.98 19.87
C GLU A 60 -18.50 -10.36 18.48
N GLY A 61 -19.08 -9.16 18.39
CA GLY A 61 -19.23 -8.40 17.15
C GLY A 61 -17.88 -8.09 16.50
N GLU A 62 -16.88 -7.63 17.26
CA GLU A 62 -15.52 -7.38 16.78
C GLU A 62 -14.88 -8.65 16.17
N ARG A 63 -15.07 -9.78 16.81
CA ARG A 63 -14.56 -11.06 16.30
C ARG A 63 -15.33 -11.52 15.06
N LEU A 64 -16.65 -11.40 15.06
CA LEU A 64 -17.51 -11.92 14.01
C LEU A 64 -17.56 -11.02 12.76
N VAL A 65 -17.26 -9.72 12.86
CA VAL A 65 -17.20 -8.84 11.69
C VAL A 65 -16.09 -9.27 10.71
N VAL A 66 -14.97 -9.76 11.23
CA VAL A 66 -13.87 -10.28 10.40
C VAL A 66 -14.33 -11.52 9.62
N TRP A 67 -15.04 -12.44 10.28
CA TRP A 67 -15.63 -13.60 9.61
C TRP A 67 -16.70 -13.23 8.60
N ALA A 68 -17.53 -12.24 8.91
CA ALA A 68 -18.54 -11.75 7.98
C ALA A 68 -17.93 -11.15 6.72
N LYS A 69 -16.87 -10.34 6.86
CA LYS A 69 -16.10 -9.80 5.72
C LYS A 69 -15.52 -10.94 4.85
N ARG A 70 -14.91 -11.94 5.48
CA ARG A 70 -14.34 -13.10 4.78
C ARG A 70 -15.41 -13.86 3.98
N ILE A 71 -16.55 -14.20 4.60
CA ILE A 71 -17.63 -14.93 3.95
C ILE A 71 -18.18 -14.14 2.74
N LEU A 72 -18.31 -12.82 2.86
CA LEU A 72 -18.75 -11.96 1.78
C LEU A 72 -17.71 -11.89 0.65
N ALA A 73 -16.43 -11.78 0.98
CA ALA A 73 -15.34 -11.77 0.01
C ALA A 73 -15.28 -13.09 -0.79
N GLU A 74 -15.39 -14.23 -0.11
CA GLU A 74 -15.43 -15.56 -0.76
C GLU A 74 -16.67 -15.74 -1.65
N HIS A 75 -17.82 -15.25 -1.21
CA HIS A 75 -19.05 -15.27 -2.02
C HIS A 75 -18.90 -14.41 -3.29
N ASP A 76 -18.30 -13.23 -3.19
CA ASP A 76 -18.05 -12.35 -4.32
C ASP A 76 -16.96 -12.91 -5.25
N ALA A 77 -15.94 -13.56 -4.70
CA ALA A 77 -14.92 -14.27 -5.47
C ALA A 77 -15.55 -15.43 -6.27
N PHE A 78 -16.45 -16.21 -5.65
CA PHE A 78 -17.17 -17.28 -6.34
C PHE A 78 -18.02 -16.75 -7.51
N LYS A 79 -18.76 -15.64 -7.33
CA LYS A 79 -19.50 -15.02 -8.44
C LYS A 79 -18.57 -14.55 -9.55
N SER A 80 -17.45 -13.93 -9.16
CA SER A 80 -16.44 -13.43 -10.11
C SER A 80 -15.81 -14.57 -10.91
N GLU A 81 -15.59 -15.74 -10.29
CA GLU A 81 -15.08 -16.94 -10.98
C GLU A 81 -16.03 -17.39 -12.10
N VAL A 82 -17.34 -17.44 -11.81
CA VAL A 82 -18.36 -17.79 -12.81
C VAL A 82 -18.38 -16.79 -13.99
N HIS A 83 -18.18 -15.49 -13.68
CA HIS A 83 -18.11 -14.46 -14.72
C HIS A 83 -16.80 -14.54 -15.52
N ALA A 84 -15.66 -14.80 -14.84
CA ALA A 84 -14.36 -14.88 -15.50
C ALA A 84 -14.30 -15.99 -16.55
N VAL A 85 -14.93 -17.13 -16.30
CA VAL A 85 -15.03 -18.24 -17.27
C VAL A 85 -15.80 -17.83 -18.54
N ARG A 86 -16.76 -16.91 -18.42
CA ARG A 86 -17.66 -16.53 -19.54
C ARG A 86 -17.19 -15.29 -20.30
N SER A 87 -16.65 -14.31 -19.60
CA SER A 87 -16.48 -12.95 -20.12
C SER A 87 -15.08 -12.38 -19.86
N GLY A 88 -14.15 -13.19 -19.31
CA GLY A 88 -12.83 -12.73 -18.88
C GLY A 88 -12.87 -12.00 -17.53
N ILE A 89 -11.72 -11.50 -17.11
CA ILE A 89 -11.56 -10.80 -15.83
C ILE A 89 -12.28 -9.44 -15.91
N THR A 90 -13.23 -9.25 -15.00
CA THR A 90 -14.04 -8.02 -14.87
C THR A 90 -14.11 -7.60 -13.41
N GLY A 91 -14.66 -6.41 -13.15
CA GLY A 91 -14.89 -5.91 -11.80
C GLY A 91 -13.86 -4.86 -11.38
N MET A 92 -13.85 -4.54 -10.08
CA MET A 92 -12.99 -3.53 -9.48
C MET A 92 -11.86 -4.20 -8.70
N LEU A 93 -10.62 -3.95 -9.09
CA LEU A 93 -9.42 -4.28 -8.33
C LEU A 93 -9.15 -3.15 -7.33
N ARG A 94 -9.15 -3.46 -6.05
CA ARG A 94 -8.77 -2.53 -4.98
C ARG A 94 -7.31 -2.79 -4.63
N LEU A 95 -6.41 -1.94 -5.13
CA LEU A 95 -4.97 -2.03 -4.92
C LEU A 95 -4.51 -1.01 -3.89
N GLY A 96 -3.88 -1.46 -2.82
CA GLY A 96 -3.16 -0.59 -1.90
C GLY A 96 -1.69 -0.47 -2.28
N THR A 97 -1.03 0.66 -1.99
CA THR A 97 0.42 0.79 -2.15
C THR A 97 1.01 1.57 -0.98
N VAL A 98 2.22 1.23 -0.56
CA VAL A 98 3.02 2.16 0.23
C VAL A 98 3.28 3.42 -0.60
N PRO A 99 3.45 4.59 0.02
CA PRO A 99 3.63 5.85 -0.71
C PRO A 99 4.76 5.81 -1.73
N THR A 100 5.88 5.18 -1.41
CA THR A 100 7.06 5.06 -2.26
C THR A 100 6.84 4.16 -3.47
N ALA A 101 6.00 3.13 -3.37
CA ALA A 101 5.66 2.24 -4.48
C ALA A 101 4.48 2.76 -5.36
N SER A 102 3.95 3.96 -5.09
CA SER A 102 2.78 4.48 -5.82
C SER A 102 3.03 4.69 -7.31
N THR A 103 4.24 5.06 -7.69
CA THR A 103 4.63 5.27 -9.08
C THR A 103 4.96 3.95 -9.79
N THR A 104 5.64 3.04 -9.10
CA THR A 104 6.03 1.73 -9.65
C THR A 104 4.82 0.82 -9.88
N ALA A 105 3.74 1.02 -9.11
CA ALA A 105 2.46 0.35 -9.32
C ALA A 105 1.94 0.50 -10.76
N SER A 106 2.25 1.61 -11.44
CA SER A 106 1.83 1.84 -12.83
C SER A 106 2.43 0.84 -13.81
N LEU A 107 3.63 0.31 -13.56
CA LEU A 107 4.27 -0.70 -14.40
C LEU A 107 3.51 -2.04 -14.31
N VAL A 108 3.18 -2.46 -13.08
CA VAL A 108 2.39 -3.69 -12.85
C VAL A 108 0.99 -3.54 -13.44
N LEU A 109 0.36 -2.38 -13.23
CA LEU A 109 -0.99 -2.12 -13.72
C LEU A 109 -1.05 -1.97 -15.24
N SER A 110 -0.02 -1.46 -15.90
CA SER A 110 0.03 -1.37 -17.35
C SER A 110 -0.07 -2.75 -17.99
N ALA A 111 0.70 -3.72 -17.50
CA ALA A 111 0.65 -5.10 -17.98
C ALA A 111 -0.73 -5.74 -17.68
N PHE A 112 -1.23 -5.58 -16.46
CA PHE A 112 -2.52 -6.12 -16.05
C PHE A 112 -3.70 -5.55 -16.85
N CYS A 113 -3.79 -4.22 -16.99
CA CYS A 113 -4.90 -3.57 -17.70
C CYS A 113 -4.88 -3.88 -19.21
N SER A 114 -3.68 -4.04 -19.80
CA SER A 114 -3.56 -4.47 -21.19
C SER A 114 -4.09 -5.88 -21.42
N ALA A 115 -3.83 -6.79 -20.50
CA ALA A 115 -4.35 -8.16 -20.55
C ALA A 115 -5.85 -8.26 -20.19
N HIS A 116 -6.35 -7.33 -19.38
CA HIS A 116 -7.71 -7.37 -18.82
C HIS A 116 -8.45 -6.03 -18.97
N PRO A 117 -8.81 -5.63 -20.22
CA PRO A 117 -9.35 -4.29 -20.50
C PRO A 117 -10.74 -4.02 -19.89
N LEU A 118 -11.43 -5.03 -19.38
CA LEU A 118 -12.72 -4.89 -18.72
C LEU A 118 -12.60 -4.74 -17.19
N ALA A 119 -11.39 -4.92 -16.63
CA ALA A 119 -11.12 -4.68 -15.23
C ALA A 119 -10.99 -3.17 -14.97
N LYS A 120 -11.48 -2.74 -13.82
CA LYS A 120 -11.27 -1.38 -13.31
C LYS A 120 -10.32 -1.44 -12.12
N VAL A 121 -9.55 -0.39 -11.90
CA VAL A 121 -8.59 -0.35 -10.79
C VAL A 121 -8.87 0.88 -9.93
N HIS A 122 -8.89 0.68 -8.62
CA HIS A 122 -8.91 1.73 -7.62
C HIS A 122 -7.64 1.61 -6.77
N ILE A 123 -6.80 2.65 -6.79
CA ILE A 123 -5.52 2.68 -6.08
C ILE A 123 -5.65 3.52 -4.81
N LEU A 124 -5.13 3.00 -3.71
CA LEU A 124 -5.03 3.65 -2.40
C LEU A 124 -3.54 3.76 -2.04
N SER A 125 -2.92 4.93 -2.22
CA SER A 125 -1.46 5.12 -2.12
C SER A 125 -0.99 5.92 -0.89
N ARG A 126 -1.85 6.10 0.12
CA ARG A 126 -1.53 6.88 1.33
C ARG A 126 -1.70 6.03 2.60
N LEU A 127 -1.27 4.79 2.54
CA LEU A 127 -1.42 3.83 3.63
C LEU A 127 -0.03 3.36 4.10
N SER A 128 0.12 3.15 5.41
CA SER A 128 1.31 2.49 5.95
C SER A 128 1.31 1.00 5.62
N GLY A 129 2.47 0.34 5.69
CA GLY A 129 2.59 -1.10 5.50
C GLY A 129 1.65 -1.89 6.42
N THR A 130 1.65 -1.58 7.70
CA THR A 130 0.79 -2.21 8.71
C THR A 130 -0.71 -2.07 8.36
N GLU A 131 -1.12 -0.89 7.89
CA GLU A 131 -2.52 -0.67 7.48
C GLU A 131 -2.86 -1.44 6.20
N LEU A 132 -1.93 -1.56 5.25
CA LEU A 132 -2.11 -2.37 4.05
C LEU A 132 -2.29 -3.84 4.38
N TYR A 133 -1.42 -4.41 5.22
CA TYR A 133 -1.54 -5.80 5.68
C TYR A 133 -2.85 -6.04 6.46
N ARG A 134 -3.26 -5.10 7.32
CA ARG A 134 -4.55 -5.18 8.01
C ARG A 134 -5.71 -5.25 7.02
N ARG A 135 -5.74 -4.32 6.03
CA ARG A 135 -6.82 -4.25 5.03
C ARG A 135 -6.87 -5.46 4.11
N LEU A 136 -5.72 -6.05 3.77
CA LEU A 136 -5.67 -7.32 3.05
C LEU A 136 -6.33 -8.44 3.86
N ARG A 137 -5.93 -8.59 5.15
CA ARG A 137 -6.52 -9.61 6.04
C ARG A 137 -8.02 -9.42 6.26
N GLU A 138 -8.50 -8.18 6.23
CA GLU A 138 -9.91 -7.85 6.38
C GLU A 138 -10.68 -7.82 5.06
N PHE A 139 -10.08 -8.23 3.95
CA PHE A 139 -10.68 -8.26 2.60
C PHE A 139 -11.17 -6.89 2.12
N GLU A 140 -10.60 -5.80 2.62
CA GLU A 140 -10.86 -4.43 2.16
C GLU A 140 -10.06 -4.09 0.91
N LEU A 141 -8.90 -4.78 0.70
CA LEU A 141 -8.08 -4.73 -0.50
C LEU A 141 -8.01 -6.11 -1.15
N ASP A 142 -7.87 -6.13 -2.46
CA ASP A 142 -7.65 -7.35 -3.24
C ASP A 142 -6.16 -7.67 -3.35
N ALA A 143 -5.31 -6.64 -3.39
CA ALA A 143 -3.86 -6.73 -3.42
C ALA A 143 -3.22 -5.47 -2.82
N ALA A 144 -1.95 -5.56 -2.43
CA ALA A 144 -1.16 -4.41 -2.01
C ALA A 144 0.29 -4.53 -2.47
N ILE A 145 0.92 -3.41 -2.84
CA ILE A 145 2.37 -3.33 -3.03
C ILE A 145 2.97 -2.78 -1.75
N VAL A 146 3.84 -3.58 -1.13
CA VAL A 146 4.36 -3.36 0.21
C VAL A 146 5.85 -3.65 0.27
N HIS A 147 6.55 -3.08 1.25
CA HIS A 147 7.85 -3.63 1.63
C HIS A 147 7.62 -5.02 2.26
N ALA A 148 8.39 -6.01 1.79
CA ALA A 148 8.33 -7.36 2.32
C ALA A 148 8.85 -7.36 3.76
N ALA A 149 7.96 -7.42 4.73
CA ALA A 149 8.26 -7.50 6.15
C ALA A 149 7.87 -8.89 6.65
N PRO A 150 8.83 -9.80 6.91
CA PRO A 150 8.53 -11.17 7.33
C PRO A 150 7.62 -11.24 8.55
N ASP A 151 7.80 -10.32 9.49
CA ASP A 151 7.02 -10.26 10.74
C ASP A 151 5.55 -9.82 10.52
N GLU A 152 5.25 -9.11 9.44
CA GLU A 152 3.91 -8.63 9.10
C GLU A 152 3.23 -9.48 8.01
N ALA A 153 3.98 -10.35 7.32
CA ALA A 153 3.52 -11.12 6.16
C ALA A 153 2.69 -12.37 6.51
N HIS A 154 2.18 -12.45 7.74
CA HIS A 154 1.28 -13.54 8.11
C HIS A 154 -0.03 -13.48 7.32
N ASP A 155 -0.51 -14.63 6.86
CA ASP A 155 -1.76 -14.76 6.12
C ASP A 155 -1.82 -14.01 4.77
N VAL A 156 -0.67 -13.74 4.15
CA VAL A 156 -0.58 -13.18 2.80
C VAL A 156 0.37 -14.00 1.92
N ASN A 157 0.10 -14.01 0.62
CA ASN A 157 1.02 -14.50 -0.39
C ASN A 157 1.81 -13.31 -0.92
N LEU A 158 3.13 -13.44 -1.03
CA LEU A 158 4.01 -12.42 -1.59
C LEU A 158 4.54 -12.87 -2.95
N VAL A 159 4.42 -11.99 -3.94
CA VAL A 159 5.08 -12.09 -5.24
C VAL A 159 6.16 -11.01 -5.26
N PRO A 160 7.45 -11.37 -5.26
CA PRO A 160 8.54 -10.40 -5.35
C PRO A 160 8.39 -9.54 -6.60
N LEU A 161 8.65 -8.23 -6.49
CA LEU A 161 8.58 -7.30 -7.60
C LEU A 161 9.96 -6.75 -7.95
N TYR A 162 10.66 -6.16 -6.98
CA TYR A 162 11.98 -5.56 -7.14
C TYR A 162 12.63 -5.28 -5.77
N GLU A 163 13.95 -5.05 -5.80
CA GLU A 163 14.73 -4.60 -4.66
C GLU A 163 14.99 -3.09 -4.77
N GLU A 164 14.71 -2.32 -3.72
CA GLU A 164 15.01 -0.89 -3.64
C GLU A 164 16.42 -0.67 -3.09
N HIS A 165 17.17 0.23 -3.75
CA HIS A 165 18.40 0.82 -3.23
C HIS A 165 18.13 2.30 -2.94
N TYR A 166 18.86 2.88 -2.00
CA TYR A 166 18.66 4.28 -1.63
C TYR A 166 19.66 5.20 -2.32
N VAL A 167 19.15 6.33 -2.77
CA VAL A 167 19.96 7.40 -3.38
C VAL A 167 19.69 8.71 -2.64
N LEU A 168 20.72 9.53 -2.55
CA LEU A 168 20.58 10.92 -2.14
C LEU A 168 20.31 11.77 -3.38
N LEU A 169 19.25 12.56 -3.31
CA LEU A 169 18.95 13.63 -4.27
C LEU A 169 19.34 14.97 -3.65
N SER A 170 20.10 15.78 -4.38
CA SER A 170 20.56 17.07 -3.91
C SER A 170 20.66 18.07 -5.06
N PRO A 171 20.50 19.37 -4.80
CA PRO A 171 20.97 20.39 -5.71
C PRO A 171 22.44 20.16 -6.10
N ALA A 172 22.76 20.36 -7.36
CA ALA A 172 24.10 20.03 -7.89
C ALA A 172 25.24 20.82 -7.24
N ASP A 173 24.96 22.01 -6.76
CA ASP A 173 25.91 22.90 -6.07
C ASP A 173 26.20 22.49 -4.62
N MET A 174 25.32 21.69 -4.00
CA MET A 174 25.57 21.14 -2.65
C MET A 174 26.55 19.96 -2.66
N LEU A 175 26.72 19.31 -3.80
CA LEU A 175 27.60 18.14 -3.95
C LEU A 175 28.93 18.57 -4.55
N GLY A 176 30.03 18.06 -4.02
CA GLY A 176 31.35 18.22 -4.63
C GLY A 176 31.35 17.72 -6.09
N SER A 177 32.17 18.33 -6.93
CA SER A 177 32.30 17.95 -8.33
C SER A 177 32.79 16.49 -8.46
N GLY A 178 32.03 15.64 -9.14
CA GLY A 178 32.41 14.25 -9.42
C GLY A 178 31.99 13.20 -8.39
N ALA A 179 31.27 13.56 -7.33
CA ALA A 179 30.73 12.56 -6.39
C ALA A 179 29.68 11.67 -7.11
N SER A 180 29.90 10.37 -7.12
CA SER A 180 28.96 9.35 -7.60
C SER A 180 28.31 8.55 -6.45
N THR A 181 28.92 8.59 -5.28
CA THR A 181 28.45 7.91 -4.06
C THR A 181 28.51 8.87 -2.86
N MET A 182 27.76 8.55 -1.81
CA MET A 182 27.74 9.28 -0.54
C MET A 182 27.54 8.30 0.62
N THR A 183 28.34 8.49 1.67
CA THR A 183 28.16 7.73 2.92
C THR A 183 27.09 8.35 3.80
N TRP A 184 26.53 7.56 4.73
CA TRP A 184 25.53 8.03 5.69
C TRP A 184 26.04 9.19 6.57
N PRO A 185 27.29 9.14 7.12
CA PRO A 185 27.85 10.26 7.86
C PRO A 185 27.99 11.54 7.03
N GLU A 186 28.35 11.46 5.75
CA GLU A 186 28.45 12.62 4.87
C GLU A 186 27.05 13.21 4.59
N ALA A 187 26.06 12.37 4.29
CA ALA A 187 24.69 12.80 4.05
C ALA A 187 24.08 13.52 5.27
N ALA A 188 24.44 13.11 6.48
CA ALA A 188 23.97 13.74 7.72
C ALA A 188 24.46 15.19 7.90
N GLN A 189 25.49 15.63 7.17
CA GLN A 189 25.98 16.99 7.20
C GLN A 189 25.20 17.95 6.30
N LEU A 190 24.32 17.40 5.45
CA LEU A 190 23.50 18.18 4.54
C LEU A 190 22.18 18.62 5.19
N PRO A 191 21.59 19.72 4.76
CA PRO A 191 20.25 20.09 5.17
C PRO A 191 19.24 19.09 4.56
N LEU A 192 18.71 18.18 5.38
CA LEU A 192 17.85 17.10 4.93
C LEU A 192 16.37 17.47 5.01
N ALA A 193 15.64 17.09 3.96
CA ALA A 193 14.19 16.92 3.96
C ALA A 193 13.90 15.41 3.88
N LEU A 194 13.12 14.87 4.80
CA LEU A 194 12.83 13.44 4.89
C LEU A 194 11.32 13.16 4.96
N LEU A 195 10.96 11.91 4.77
CA LEU A 195 9.59 11.44 5.03
C LEU A 195 9.30 11.46 6.53
N THR A 196 8.01 11.47 6.89
CA THR A 196 7.57 11.40 8.30
C THR A 196 7.93 10.06 8.94
N PRO A 197 8.17 10.01 10.27
CA PRO A 197 8.67 8.81 10.96
C PRO A 197 7.79 7.56 10.88
N GLU A 198 6.51 7.72 10.57
CA GLU A 198 5.56 6.61 10.43
C GLU A 198 5.80 5.80 9.15
N MET A 199 6.56 6.35 8.20
CA MET A 199 6.83 5.70 6.93
C MET A 199 7.99 4.71 7.02
N ARG A 200 7.82 3.54 6.41
CA ARG A 200 8.82 2.47 6.44
C ARG A 200 10.17 2.92 5.89
N ASP A 201 10.18 3.65 4.78
CA ASP A 201 11.42 4.18 4.19
C ASP A 201 12.17 5.10 5.15
N ARG A 202 11.44 5.98 5.86
CA ARG A 202 12.04 6.81 6.89
C ARG A 202 12.65 5.97 8.02
N GLN A 203 11.98 4.92 8.47
CA GLN A 203 12.48 4.02 9.50
C GLN A 203 13.77 3.30 9.07
N ILE A 204 13.85 2.91 7.79
CA ILE A 204 15.05 2.29 7.21
C ILE A 204 16.21 3.30 7.21
N ILE A 205 15.95 4.55 6.80
CA ILE A 205 16.92 5.64 6.77
C ILE A 205 17.40 5.99 8.19
N ASP A 206 16.46 6.17 9.13
CA ASP A 206 16.78 6.48 10.53
C ASP A 206 17.64 5.37 11.16
N LYS A 207 17.32 4.11 10.86
CA LYS A 207 18.12 2.97 11.31
C LYS A 207 19.54 3.04 10.76
N ALA A 208 19.72 3.38 9.49
CA ALA A 208 21.04 3.51 8.89
C ALA A 208 21.88 4.61 9.57
N PHE A 209 21.30 5.74 9.88
CA PHE A 209 21.97 6.79 10.64
C PHE A 209 22.30 6.33 12.07
N ALA A 210 21.35 5.67 12.73
CA ALA A 210 21.55 5.16 14.09
C ALA A 210 22.64 4.08 14.16
N ASP A 211 22.79 3.23 13.15
CA ASP A 211 23.85 2.21 13.05
C ASP A 211 25.26 2.88 12.97
N HIS A 212 25.34 4.17 12.58
CA HIS A 212 26.54 5.00 12.63
C HIS A 212 26.62 5.91 13.88
N ALA A 213 25.75 5.70 14.87
CA ALA A 213 25.60 6.56 16.04
C ALA A 213 25.31 8.04 15.71
N ILE A 214 24.58 8.27 14.62
CA ILE A 214 24.16 9.60 14.15
C ILE A 214 22.66 9.73 14.39
N GLU A 215 22.27 10.84 15.01
CA GLU A 215 20.89 11.27 15.12
C GLU A 215 20.65 12.42 14.13
N VAL A 216 19.72 12.24 13.21
CA VAL A 216 19.39 13.26 12.20
C VAL A 216 18.06 13.91 12.57
N THR A 217 18.07 15.24 12.60
CA THR A 217 16.86 16.04 12.75
C THR A 217 16.63 16.79 11.44
N PRO A 218 15.73 16.31 10.56
CA PRO A 218 15.47 16.98 9.29
C PRO A 218 14.77 18.33 9.54
N GLN A 219 15.09 19.32 8.70
CA GLN A 219 14.40 20.61 8.76
C GLN A 219 13.00 20.58 8.16
N VAL A 220 12.76 19.65 7.23
CA VAL A 220 11.48 19.46 6.57
C VAL A 220 11.09 17.99 6.67
N GLU A 221 9.87 17.74 7.15
CA GLU A 221 9.25 16.43 7.14
C GLU A 221 7.94 16.47 6.34
N THR A 222 7.69 15.46 5.54
CA THR A 222 6.49 15.36 4.70
C THR A 222 6.04 13.93 4.53
N ASP A 223 4.74 13.72 4.33
CA ASP A 223 4.14 12.42 3.99
C ASP A 223 4.08 12.19 2.46
N SER A 224 4.71 13.06 1.67
CA SER A 224 4.63 13.06 0.21
C SER A 224 6.01 13.06 -0.43
N VAL A 225 6.33 11.98 -1.18
CA VAL A 225 7.59 11.90 -1.93
C VAL A 225 7.67 13.00 -3.00
N ALA A 226 6.55 13.34 -3.63
CA ALA A 226 6.52 14.46 -4.59
C ALA A 226 6.92 15.80 -3.93
N SER A 227 6.55 16.00 -2.65
CA SER A 227 6.98 17.17 -1.88
C SER A 227 8.49 17.15 -1.61
N LEU A 228 9.10 15.98 -1.35
CA LEU A 228 10.56 15.89 -1.21
C LEU A 228 11.27 16.35 -2.48
N PHE A 229 10.83 15.88 -3.65
CA PHE A 229 11.39 16.33 -4.93
C PHE A 229 11.24 17.84 -5.13
N ALA A 230 10.10 18.41 -4.76
CA ALA A 230 9.89 19.86 -4.84
C ALA A 230 10.84 20.63 -3.90
N GLN A 231 11.14 20.11 -2.70
CA GLN A 231 12.11 20.73 -1.79
C GLN A 231 13.52 20.70 -2.37
N VAL A 232 13.96 19.57 -2.95
CA VAL A 232 15.26 19.47 -3.61
C VAL A 232 15.35 20.44 -4.80
N ALA A 233 14.30 20.48 -5.63
CA ALA A 233 14.24 21.37 -6.80
C ALA A 233 14.24 22.86 -6.39
N ALA A 234 13.77 23.19 -5.18
CA ALA A 234 13.85 24.55 -4.63
C ALA A 234 15.30 24.97 -4.23
N GLY A 235 16.25 24.04 -4.23
CA GLY A 235 17.68 24.31 -4.08
C GLY A 235 18.21 24.40 -2.65
N ASN A 236 17.42 24.07 -1.63
CA ASN A 236 17.79 24.29 -0.23
C ASN A 236 18.02 23.01 0.57
N TRP A 237 17.52 21.86 0.09
CA TRP A 237 17.55 20.59 0.82
C TRP A 237 18.00 19.44 -0.05
N ALA A 238 18.61 18.46 0.58
CA ALA A 238 18.80 17.13 0.03
C ALA A 238 17.74 16.18 0.60
N CYS A 239 17.44 15.10 -0.11
CA CYS A 239 16.59 14.03 0.41
C CYS A 239 17.13 12.65 0.07
N ILE A 240 16.76 11.65 0.85
CA ILE A 240 17.10 10.24 0.58
C ILE A 240 15.81 9.52 0.21
N VAL A 241 15.83 8.87 -0.94
CA VAL A 241 14.66 8.17 -1.53
C VAL A 241 15.09 6.86 -2.20
N PRO A 242 14.18 5.90 -2.39
CA PRO A 242 14.45 4.74 -3.22
C PRO A 242 14.80 5.15 -4.67
N HIS A 243 15.77 4.49 -5.27
CA HIS A 243 16.20 4.74 -6.66
C HIS A 243 15.06 4.55 -7.68
N THR A 244 14.08 3.71 -7.34
CA THR A 244 12.89 3.44 -8.16
C THR A 244 12.06 4.69 -8.47
N TRP A 245 12.24 5.78 -7.72
CA TRP A 245 11.58 7.06 -8.00
C TRP A 245 12.19 7.82 -9.18
N LEU A 246 13.44 7.52 -9.53
CA LEU A 246 14.15 8.24 -10.58
C LEU A 246 13.54 8.03 -11.97
N TRP A 247 12.84 6.93 -12.20
CA TRP A 247 12.25 6.64 -13.51
C TRP A 247 11.08 7.56 -13.89
N THR A 248 10.37 8.13 -12.90
CA THR A 248 9.23 9.02 -13.14
C THR A 248 9.58 10.50 -13.05
N SER A 249 10.72 10.82 -12.47
CA SER A 249 11.17 12.19 -12.27
C SER A 249 12.48 12.41 -13.00
N PRO A 250 12.45 12.85 -14.28
CA PRO A 250 13.68 13.25 -14.95
C PRO A 250 14.29 14.38 -14.13
N LEU A 251 15.47 14.09 -13.55
CA LEU A 251 16.23 15.07 -12.79
C LEU A 251 16.58 16.21 -13.74
N GLY A 252 16.19 17.44 -13.37
CA GLY A 252 16.66 18.64 -14.05
C GLY A 252 18.20 18.72 -13.91
N ARG A 253 18.87 19.47 -14.79
CA ARG A 253 20.33 19.65 -14.73
C ARG A 253 20.84 20.20 -13.39
N GLU A 254 19.95 20.75 -12.60
CA GLU A 254 20.23 21.36 -11.29
C GLU A 254 20.14 20.37 -10.13
N VAL A 255 19.66 19.14 -10.36
CA VAL A 255 19.52 18.09 -9.33
C VAL A 255 20.38 16.89 -9.72
N ARG A 256 21.16 16.40 -8.77
CA ARG A 256 21.96 15.19 -8.92
C ARG A 256 21.46 14.10 -7.98
N ALA A 257 21.60 12.85 -8.46
CA ALA A 257 21.44 11.66 -7.65
C ALA A 257 22.81 11.02 -7.43
N VAL A 258 23.08 10.60 -6.20
CA VAL A 258 24.26 9.82 -5.82
C VAL A 258 23.84 8.61 -5.01
N GLU A 259 24.52 7.48 -5.21
CA GLU A 259 24.21 6.26 -4.48
C GLU A 259 24.63 6.35 -3.01
N MET A 260 23.76 5.90 -2.11
CA MET A 260 24.10 5.77 -0.69
C MET A 260 24.91 4.49 -0.47
N VAL A 261 26.05 4.63 0.19
CA VAL A 261 26.99 3.52 0.45
C VAL A 261 27.39 3.46 1.92
N ASP A 262 28.00 2.35 2.33
CA ASP A 262 28.56 2.10 3.66
C ASP A 262 27.55 2.27 4.82
N PRO A 263 26.50 1.40 4.85
CA PRO A 263 26.21 0.28 3.95
C PRO A 263 25.30 0.67 2.78
N VAL A 264 25.33 -0.12 1.70
CA VAL A 264 24.27 -0.10 0.69
C VAL A 264 23.03 -0.75 1.32
N LEU A 265 21.99 0.05 1.54
CA LEU A 265 20.72 -0.48 2.06
C LEU A 265 19.85 -1.00 0.93
N LYS A 266 19.16 -2.07 1.24
CA LYS A 266 18.24 -2.76 0.33
C LYS A 266 16.91 -2.99 1.01
N ALA A 267 15.83 -2.86 0.26
CA ALA A 267 14.48 -3.16 0.72
C ALA A 267 13.70 -3.90 -0.36
N ASP A 268 13.24 -5.11 -0.03
CA ASP A 268 12.43 -5.90 -0.95
C ASP A 268 11.01 -5.33 -1.03
N VAL A 269 10.52 -5.13 -2.24
CA VAL A 269 9.14 -4.74 -2.53
C VAL A 269 8.42 -5.90 -3.20
N ALA A 270 7.24 -6.21 -2.72
CA ALA A 270 6.43 -7.31 -3.19
C ALA A 270 4.97 -6.93 -3.38
N LEU A 271 4.29 -7.65 -4.27
CA LEU A 271 2.84 -7.66 -4.35
C LEU A 271 2.31 -8.68 -3.35
N ALA A 272 1.54 -8.20 -2.38
CA ALA A 272 0.86 -9.02 -1.39
C ALA A 272 -0.60 -9.25 -1.77
N THR A 273 -1.08 -10.49 -1.59
CA THR A 273 -2.49 -10.87 -1.72
C THR A 273 -2.89 -11.71 -0.51
N ASN A 274 -4.18 -11.74 -0.17
CA ASN A 274 -4.66 -12.57 0.93
C ASN A 274 -4.41 -14.05 0.63
N SER A 275 -3.89 -14.83 1.61
CA SER A 275 -3.64 -16.26 1.47
C SER A 275 -4.82 -17.16 1.89
N ALA A 276 -5.87 -16.57 2.46
CA ALA A 276 -7.06 -17.31 2.86
C ALA A 276 -7.90 -17.69 1.63
N GLY A 277 -7.90 -18.96 1.28
CA GLY A 277 -8.65 -19.49 0.15
C GLY A 277 -7.97 -19.24 -1.22
N PRO A 278 -8.70 -19.50 -2.32
CA PRO A 278 -8.16 -19.39 -3.67
C PRO A 278 -7.95 -17.94 -4.15
N GLY A 279 -8.42 -16.95 -3.38
CA GLY A 279 -8.41 -15.53 -3.74
C GLY A 279 -9.37 -15.18 -4.89
N SER A 280 -9.60 -13.90 -5.14
CA SER A 280 -10.43 -13.45 -6.24
C SER A 280 -9.72 -13.63 -7.59
N PRO A 281 -10.45 -13.92 -8.69
CA PRO A 281 -9.87 -14.05 -10.03
C PRO A 281 -9.06 -12.82 -10.45
N ILE A 282 -9.51 -11.62 -10.08
CA ILE A 282 -8.85 -10.37 -10.42
C ILE A 282 -7.52 -10.19 -9.66
N ALA A 283 -7.44 -10.63 -8.38
CA ALA A 283 -6.21 -10.60 -7.60
C ALA A 283 -5.19 -11.62 -8.13
N ARG A 284 -5.64 -12.84 -8.48
CA ARG A 284 -4.78 -13.86 -9.10
C ARG A 284 -4.23 -13.41 -10.46
N ALA A 285 -5.06 -12.77 -11.29
CA ALA A 285 -4.66 -12.23 -12.58
C ALA A 285 -3.59 -11.12 -12.42
N LEU A 286 -3.77 -10.22 -11.44
CA LEU A 286 -2.75 -9.22 -11.10
C LEU A 286 -1.44 -9.88 -10.66
N ALA A 287 -1.50 -10.84 -9.75
CA ALA A 287 -0.31 -11.57 -9.27
C ALA A 287 0.42 -12.29 -10.42
N SER A 288 -0.33 -12.90 -11.34
CA SER A 288 0.23 -13.54 -12.52
C SER A 288 0.90 -12.53 -13.46
N SER A 289 0.29 -11.37 -13.68
CA SER A 289 0.90 -10.29 -14.48
C SER A 289 2.17 -9.76 -13.83
N ALA A 290 2.15 -9.57 -12.52
CA ALA A 290 3.28 -9.09 -11.73
C ALA A 290 4.48 -10.05 -11.79
N ALA A 291 4.23 -11.36 -11.65
CA ALA A 291 5.27 -12.39 -11.68
C ALA A 291 6.00 -12.53 -13.04
N GLN A 292 5.46 -11.94 -14.10
CA GLN A 292 6.06 -11.96 -15.45
C GLN A 292 6.95 -10.73 -15.74
N LEU A 293 7.02 -9.78 -14.81
CA LEU A 293 7.79 -8.55 -14.99
C LEU A 293 9.20 -8.70 -14.43
N SER A 294 10.20 -8.21 -15.16
CA SER A 294 11.60 -8.08 -14.72
C SER A 294 11.86 -6.64 -14.29
N LEU A 295 11.29 -6.24 -13.14
CA LEU A 295 11.37 -4.85 -12.69
C LEU A 295 12.75 -4.49 -12.14
N ASP A 296 13.48 -5.42 -11.54
CA ASP A 296 14.87 -5.18 -11.11
C ASP A 296 15.74 -4.73 -12.27
N GLU A 297 15.76 -5.50 -13.38
CA GLU A 297 16.54 -5.14 -14.57
C GLU A 297 16.15 -3.76 -15.13
N PHE A 298 14.85 -3.42 -15.07
CA PHE A 298 14.36 -2.13 -15.52
C PHE A 298 14.91 -0.99 -14.66
N PHE A 299 14.87 -1.12 -13.33
CA PHE A 299 15.31 -0.08 -12.40
C PHE A 299 16.83 0.05 -12.37
N ASP A 300 17.57 -1.04 -12.40
CA ASP A 300 19.04 -1.04 -12.47
C ASP A 300 19.56 -0.31 -13.73
N ALA A 301 18.90 -0.56 -14.87
CA ALA A 301 19.22 0.16 -16.10
C ALA A 301 18.92 1.66 -16.01
N GLN A 302 17.90 2.07 -15.27
CA GLN A 302 17.60 3.50 -15.05
C GLN A 302 18.63 4.13 -14.11
N LEU A 303 18.97 3.47 -13.00
CA LEU A 303 19.96 3.95 -12.05
C LEU A 303 21.31 4.19 -12.73
N SER A 304 21.79 3.19 -13.50
CA SER A 304 23.06 3.30 -14.22
C SER A 304 23.13 4.48 -15.20
N ARG A 305 22.01 4.85 -15.83
CA ARG A 305 21.93 6.01 -16.73
C ARG A 305 22.04 7.34 -15.99
N ILE A 306 21.56 7.40 -14.75
CA ILE A 306 21.49 8.63 -13.98
C ILE A 306 22.81 8.89 -13.22
N THR A 307 23.45 7.84 -12.74
CA THR A 307 24.70 7.96 -11.96
C THR A 307 25.96 8.06 -12.83
N HIS A 308 25.91 7.63 -14.11
CA HIS A 308 27.05 7.62 -15.02
C HIS A 308 26.89 8.51 -16.28
N GLY A 309 25.78 9.22 -16.42
CA GLY A 309 25.50 10.16 -17.51
C GLY A 309 25.51 11.61 -17.01
#